data_a3904321e44a3e001329b5ae9c8106e6
#
_entry.id   a3904321e44a3e001329b5ae9c8106e6
#
_cell.length_a   1.000
_cell.length_b   1.000
_cell.length_c   1.000
_cell.angle_alpha   90.00
_cell.angle_beta   90.00
_cell.angle_gamma   90.00
#
_symmetry.space_group_name_H-M   'P 1'
#
loop_
_entity.id
_entity.type
_entity.pdbx_description
1 polymer ?
#
loop_
_entity_poly.entity_id
_entity_poly.type
_entity_poly.pdbx_seq_one_letter_code
_entity_poly.pdbx_strand_id
1 'polypeptide(L)'
;MTSFALEPPISKATGDVIAGDPSCRGKDKILLGVLAETGPRRKLWLDITGEQVVAIFGKRGTGKSYSLGVIAEGLAAGKGDTAIASINTARAGLVLDIMDIFWSTQIPLVDAGSAELRRQFANMRKGGMNAQPLNVDVWIPSGFERPQIDPASVRSLVIGASDLEPSDWGALFDIDMLTEPRGMLLTDLIGRVAVNGYTDQSGTSIAPSPSYDFDALLNCLRDDPSFQVNYSENTVRSVRQRLETFRDLPLFQGTPTDLSTLIQPFRVSVLMLGRVQDDLKNVIVSVLLRRILRQRRDASFAQKRMDLQPELDTSEADQLKATIAANIPRTWVLLDEAHVLTGSDRGSIARDAFIKYAKEGRNYGLSLALATQQPTAVDSRLTSQVETLIVHQLTAPKDAAVALENLRSPPPSETRIDGQKAGVDLLLRSLTPGVVTFSCGNAPLLPRVCVASIRPRISAHGGYEA
;
A
#
# COMPACT_ATOMS: atom_id res chain seq x y z
N MET A 1 5.02 -18.40 29.57
CA MET A 1 5.42 -17.78 28.29
C MET A 1 6.37 -18.74 27.60
N THR A 2 6.10 -19.05 26.35
CA THR A 2 6.98 -19.91 25.53
C THR A 2 8.35 -19.23 25.41
N SER A 3 9.43 -19.96 25.68
CA SER A 3 10.80 -19.46 25.54
C SER A 3 11.41 -19.91 24.22
N PHE A 4 12.14 -19.02 23.56
CA PHE A 4 12.79 -19.28 22.28
C PHE A 4 14.29 -19.04 22.41
N ALA A 5 15.11 -20.05 22.04
CA ALA A 5 16.56 -19.93 21.97
C ALA A 5 17.02 -20.37 20.57
N LEU A 6 17.75 -19.53 19.88
CA LEU A 6 18.21 -19.74 18.50
C LEU A 6 19.73 -19.57 18.44
N GLU A 7 20.39 -20.47 17.68
CA GLU A 7 21.85 -20.45 17.47
C GLU A 7 22.19 -20.12 16.00
N PRO A 8 23.22 -19.31 15.75
CA PRO A 8 23.97 -18.53 16.73
C PRO A 8 23.10 -17.44 17.37
N PRO A 9 23.33 -17.06 18.62
CA PRO A 9 22.63 -15.93 19.23
C PRO A 9 22.95 -14.63 18.47
N ILE A 10 22.01 -13.70 18.44
CA ILE A 10 22.32 -12.36 17.93
C ILE A 10 23.42 -11.77 18.78
N SER A 11 24.50 -11.28 18.14
CA SER A 11 25.72 -10.78 18.74
C SER A 11 25.52 -10.16 20.13
N LYS A 12 26.41 -10.46 21.07
CA LYS A 12 26.41 -9.89 22.44
C LYS A 12 26.59 -8.36 22.49
N ALA A 13 26.72 -7.68 21.36
CA ALA A 13 26.80 -6.22 21.29
C ALA A 13 25.60 -5.58 21.99
N THR A 14 25.87 -4.71 22.95
CA THR A 14 24.87 -3.91 23.64
C THR A 14 24.29 -2.89 22.65
N GLY A 15 22.96 -2.87 22.48
CA GLY A 15 22.29 -1.89 21.65
C GLY A 15 21.07 -2.44 20.94
N ASP A 16 20.30 -1.53 20.34
CA ASP A 16 19.11 -1.87 19.57
C ASP A 16 19.48 -2.59 18.27
N VAL A 17 18.58 -3.44 17.78
CA VAL A 17 18.71 -4.14 16.51
C VAL A 17 17.99 -3.31 15.44
N ILE A 18 18.71 -2.96 14.39
CA ILE A 18 18.15 -2.26 13.22
C ILE A 18 18.18 -3.23 12.04
N ALA A 19 17.01 -3.50 11.49
CA ALA A 19 16.82 -4.40 10.37
C ALA A 19 16.53 -3.60 9.10
N GLY A 20 17.32 -3.79 8.04
CA GLY A 20 17.20 -3.09 6.78
C GLY A 20 18.50 -3.07 6.00
N ASP A 21 18.62 -2.15 5.04
CA ASP A 21 19.82 -2.00 4.22
C ASP A 21 20.99 -1.46 5.06
N PRO A 22 22.13 -2.19 5.14
CA PRO A 22 23.32 -1.74 5.89
C PRO A 22 23.87 -0.39 5.45
N SER A 23 23.67 -0.01 4.18
CA SER A 23 24.12 1.26 3.64
C SER A 23 23.33 2.45 4.19
N CYS A 24 22.08 2.23 4.60
CA CYS A 24 21.17 3.27 5.10
C CYS A 24 21.41 3.67 6.56
N ARG A 25 21.96 2.76 7.37
CA ARG A 25 22.35 2.96 8.79
C ARG A 25 21.22 3.43 9.71
N GLY A 26 19.94 3.13 9.38
CA GLY A 26 18.79 3.43 10.23
C GLY A 26 18.61 4.91 10.53
N LYS A 27 18.88 5.79 9.55
CA LYS A 27 18.63 7.24 9.68
C LYS A 27 17.14 7.53 9.90
N ASP A 28 16.29 6.81 9.15
CA ASP A 28 14.85 6.80 9.34
C ASP A 28 14.44 5.37 9.74
N LYS A 29 13.71 5.21 10.85
CA LYS A 29 13.38 3.90 11.40
C LYS A 29 12.07 3.90 12.18
N ILE A 30 11.42 2.74 12.20
CA ILE A 30 10.18 2.47 12.94
C ILE A 30 10.43 1.38 13.96
N LEU A 31 9.99 1.58 15.21
CA LEU A 31 10.06 0.57 16.25
C LEU A 31 9.01 -0.52 15.97
N LEU A 32 9.45 -1.73 15.64
CA LEU A 32 8.57 -2.88 15.49
C LEU A 32 8.24 -3.56 16.83
N GLY A 33 9.22 -3.65 17.72
CA GLY A 33 9.03 -4.35 18.98
C GLY A 33 10.35 -4.64 19.70
N VAL A 34 10.41 -5.80 20.33
CA VAL A 34 11.59 -6.27 21.08
C VAL A 34 11.89 -7.72 20.72
N LEU A 35 13.18 -8.11 20.79
CA LEU A 35 13.54 -9.51 20.63
C LEU A 35 12.87 -10.36 21.73
N ALA A 36 12.31 -11.49 21.31
CA ALA A 36 11.62 -12.45 22.18
C ALA A 36 12.44 -13.71 22.45
N GLU A 37 13.70 -13.73 22.02
CA GLU A 37 14.64 -14.81 22.31
C GLU A 37 15.20 -14.71 23.74
N THR A 38 15.68 -15.84 24.26
CA THR A 38 16.42 -15.88 25.54
C THR A 38 17.67 -15.02 25.43
N GLY A 39 17.80 -14.04 26.33
CA GLY A 39 18.91 -13.09 26.32
C GLY A 39 18.52 -11.68 26.71
N PRO A 40 19.36 -10.69 26.46
CA PRO A 40 19.04 -9.29 26.78
C PRO A 40 17.87 -8.79 25.96
N ARG A 41 16.96 -8.07 26.60
CA ARG A 41 15.81 -7.45 25.95
C ARG A 41 16.28 -6.28 25.10
N ARG A 42 16.20 -6.40 23.76
CA ARG A 42 16.68 -5.41 22.79
C ARG A 42 15.53 -4.97 21.89
N LYS A 43 15.46 -3.68 21.58
CA LYS A 43 14.48 -3.17 20.62
C LYS A 43 14.82 -3.63 19.21
N LEU A 44 13.79 -3.93 18.42
CA LEU A 44 13.88 -4.23 17.00
C LEU A 44 13.28 -3.07 16.22
N TRP A 45 14.11 -2.42 15.43
CA TRP A 45 13.73 -1.33 14.54
C TRP A 45 13.75 -1.79 13.09
N LEU A 46 12.76 -1.37 12.31
CA LEU A 46 12.76 -1.47 10.86
C LEU A 46 13.41 -0.21 10.30
N ASP A 47 14.49 -0.37 9.57
CA ASP A 47 15.10 0.73 8.80
C ASP A 47 14.20 1.05 7.60
N ILE A 48 13.75 2.30 7.52
CA ILE A 48 12.93 2.80 6.42
C ILE A 48 13.66 3.89 5.61
N THR A 49 14.96 4.04 5.80
CA THR A 49 15.78 5.03 5.06
C THR A 49 15.79 4.70 3.57
N GLY A 50 15.94 3.43 3.22
CA GLY A 50 15.82 2.90 1.87
C GLY A 50 14.39 2.41 1.57
N GLU A 51 14.12 2.18 0.30
CA GLU A 51 12.89 1.58 -0.19
C GLU A 51 12.96 0.06 -0.09
N GLN A 52 11.83 -0.56 0.28
CA GLN A 52 11.77 -2.01 0.44
C GLN A 52 10.35 -2.56 0.26
N VAL A 53 10.28 -3.86 0.05
CA VAL A 53 9.05 -4.64 0.08
C VAL A 53 9.03 -5.50 1.34
N VAL A 54 8.04 -5.26 2.21
CA VAL A 54 7.80 -5.99 3.45
C VAL A 54 6.60 -6.91 3.27
N ALA A 55 6.74 -8.20 3.60
CA ALA A 55 5.60 -9.12 3.67
C ALA A 55 5.33 -9.54 5.11
N ILE A 56 4.04 -9.65 5.46
CA ILE A 56 3.56 -10.07 6.77
C ILE A 56 2.64 -11.26 6.57
N PHE A 57 3.12 -12.45 6.92
CA PHE A 57 2.37 -13.69 6.78
C PHE A 57 1.83 -14.17 8.14
N GLY A 58 0.71 -14.86 8.14
CA GLY A 58 0.17 -15.46 9.36
C GLY A 58 -1.31 -15.85 9.22
N LYS A 59 -1.79 -16.75 10.04
CA LYS A 59 -3.20 -17.13 10.04
C LYS A 59 -4.10 -16.03 10.61
N ARG A 60 -5.42 -16.18 10.48
CA ARG A 60 -6.41 -15.27 11.09
C ARG A 60 -6.22 -15.17 12.60
N GLY A 61 -6.32 -13.96 13.15
CA GLY A 61 -6.26 -13.69 14.59
C GLY A 61 -4.85 -13.71 15.21
N THR A 62 -3.75 -13.86 14.42
CA THR A 62 -2.39 -13.89 14.96
C THR A 62 -1.72 -12.53 15.06
N GLY A 63 -2.32 -11.47 14.49
CA GLY A 63 -1.81 -10.10 14.62
C GLY A 63 -1.19 -9.51 13.35
N LYS A 64 -1.44 -10.05 12.14
CA LYS A 64 -0.93 -9.49 10.88
C LYS A 64 -1.30 -8.03 10.67
N SER A 65 -2.62 -7.74 10.67
CA SER A 65 -3.15 -6.38 10.51
C SER A 65 -2.69 -5.46 11.64
N TYR A 66 -2.46 -6.03 12.83
CA TYR A 66 -1.87 -5.31 13.96
C TYR A 66 -0.43 -4.88 13.66
N SER A 67 0.42 -5.78 13.13
CA SER A 67 1.80 -5.48 12.74
C SER A 67 1.86 -4.49 11.57
N LEU A 68 0.96 -4.61 10.59
CA LEU A 68 0.83 -3.62 9.51
C LEU A 68 0.47 -2.25 10.09
N GLY A 69 -0.44 -2.20 11.08
CA GLY A 69 -0.80 -0.99 11.81
C GLY A 69 0.36 -0.39 12.60
N VAL A 70 1.28 -1.20 13.13
CA VAL A 70 2.50 -0.72 13.78
C VAL A 70 3.40 0.04 12.80
N ILE A 71 3.51 -0.43 11.55
CA ILE A 71 4.22 0.28 10.48
C ILE A 71 3.50 1.58 10.13
N ALA A 72 2.17 1.54 9.98
CA ALA A 72 1.36 2.72 9.68
C ALA A 72 1.49 3.80 10.78
N GLU A 73 1.42 3.42 12.07
CA GLU A 73 1.64 4.33 13.20
C GLU A 73 3.03 4.98 13.15
N GLY A 74 4.05 4.21 12.83
CA GLY A 74 5.41 4.72 12.69
C GLY A 74 5.51 5.78 11.61
N LEU A 75 4.92 5.54 10.43
CA LEU A 75 4.88 6.50 9.32
C LEU A 75 4.07 7.76 9.65
N ALA A 76 3.03 7.62 10.49
CA ALA A 76 2.16 8.71 10.94
C ALA A 76 2.69 9.49 12.16
N ALA A 77 3.81 9.08 12.74
CA ALA A 77 4.35 9.67 13.97
C ALA A 77 4.87 11.10 13.79
N GLY A 78 4.96 11.58 12.55
CA GLY A 78 5.44 12.91 12.22
C GLY A 78 6.95 12.98 11.99
N LYS A 79 7.47 14.19 11.82
CA LYS A 79 8.90 14.45 11.61
C LYS A 79 9.66 14.43 12.94
N GLY A 80 10.84 13.83 12.94
CA GLY A 80 11.77 13.81 14.08
C GLY A 80 11.71 12.52 14.89
N ASP A 81 12.25 12.58 16.10
CA ASP A 81 12.34 11.43 17.01
C ASP A 81 11.13 11.35 17.92
N THR A 82 10.53 10.18 17.96
CA THR A 82 9.42 9.83 18.85
C THR A 82 9.71 8.50 19.55
N ALA A 83 8.84 8.08 20.47
CA ALA A 83 8.96 6.78 21.12
C ALA A 83 8.87 5.59 20.14
N ILE A 84 8.21 5.76 19.00
CA ILE A 84 7.89 4.71 18.04
C ILE A 84 8.56 4.85 16.67
N ALA A 85 9.15 5.99 16.37
CA ALA A 85 9.80 6.24 15.09
C ALA A 85 10.82 7.37 15.19
N SER A 86 11.79 7.34 14.27
CA SER A 86 12.70 8.46 13.97
C SER A 86 12.62 8.70 12.48
N ILE A 87 12.03 9.81 12.04
CA ILE A 87 11.80 10.11 10.61
C ILE A 87 12.24 11.53 10.31
N ASN A 88 13.28 11.66 9.51
CA ASN A 88 13.86 12.93 9.10
C ASN A 88 13.60 13.25 7.63
N THR A 89 13.43 12.21 6.81
CA THR A 89 13.14 12.35 5.38
C THR A 89 11.63 12.33 5.13
N ALA A 90 11.12 13.24 4.31
CA ALA A 90 9.71 13.31 3.97
C ALA A 90 9.22 11.99 3.35
N ARG A 91 8.30 11.33 4.04
CA ARG A 91 7.64 10.08 3.64
C ARG A 91 6.15 10.17 3.91
N ALA A 92 5.37 9.49 3.10
CA ALA A 92 3.93 9.31 3.30
C ALA A 92 3.57 7.84 3.36
N GLY A 93 2.41 7.54 3.95
CA GLY A 93 1.79 6.22 3.89
C GLY A 93 0.42 6.27 3.24
N LEU A 94 0.09 5.25 2.45
CA LEU A 94 -1.25 4.99 1.93
C LEU A 94 -1.66 3.57 2.34
N VAL A 95 -2.62 3.46 3.25
CA VAL A 95 -3.21 2.17 3.64
C VAL A 95 -4.42 1.89 2.75
N LEU A 96 -4.38 0.78 2.03
CA LEU A 96 -5.52 0.25 1.28
C LEU A 96 -6.28 -0.70 2.20
N ASP A 97 -7.32 -0.16 2.84
CA ASP A 97 -8.07 -0.83 3.91
C ASP A 97 -9.27 -1.60 3.35
N ILE A 98 -9.04 -2.88 3.02
CA ILE A 98 -10.08 -3.76 2.45
C ILE A 98 -11.07 -4.23 3.52
N MET A 99 -10.66 -4.24 4.79
CA MET A 99 -11.47 -4.75 5.90
C MET A 99 -12.13 -3.65 6.73
N ASP A 100 -11.90 -2.37 6.39
CA ASP A 100 -12.39 -1.19 7.11
C ASP A 100 -12.00 -1.19 8.60
N ILE A 101 -10.75 -1.54 8.92
CA ILE A 101 -10.24 -1.64 10.31
C ILE A 101 -9.18 -0.58 10.65
N PHE A 102 -8.53 0.03 9.64
CA PHE A 102 -7.42 0.97 9.87
C PHE A 102 -7.87 2.42 10.10
N TRP A 103 -9.13 2.77 9.80
CA TRP A 103 -9.67 4.09 10.11
C TRP A 103 -9.52 4.46 11.59
N SER A 104 -9.56 3.46 12.48
CA SER A 104 -9.37 3.64 13.91
C SER A 104 -7.96 4.10 14.31
N THR A 105 -6.98 4.04 13.40
CA THR A 105 -5.61 4.51 13.65
C THR A 105 -5.55 6.02 13.93
N GLN A 106 -6.53 6.80 13.51
CA GLN A 106 -6.66 8.22 13.88
C GLN A 106 -7.04 8.44 15.36
N ILE A 107 -7.50 7.38 16.05
CA ILE A 107 -8.03 7.48 17.42
C ILE A 107 -6.93 7.10 18.41
N PRO A 108 -6.42 8.02 19.25
CA PRO A 108 -5.46 7.68 20.30
C PRO A 108 -6.12 6.77 21.34
N LEU A 109 -5.35 5.83 21.89
CA LEU A 109 -5.83 5.00 22.99
C LEU A 109 -6.03 5.81 24.27
N VAL A 110 -7.18 5.61 24.91
CA VAL A 110 -7.54 6.22 26.20
C VAL A 110 -8.04 5.14 27.14
N ASP A 111 -7.93 5.38 28.46
CA ASP A 111 -8.46 4.45 29.47
C ASP A 111 -9.97 4.67 29.66
N ALA A 112 -10.72 4.50 28.59
CA ALA A 112 -12.16 4.70 28.54
C ALA A 112 -12.80 3.84 27.45
N GLY A 113 -14.12 3.78 27.41
CA GLY A 113 -14.87 3.07 26.39
C GLY A 113 -15.05 1.58 26.69
N SER A 114 -15.00 0.75 25.63
CA SER A 114 -15.22 -0.71 25.74
C SER A 114 -14.13 -1.41 26.55
N ALA A 115 -14.45 -2.61 27.05
CA ALA A 115 -13.46 -3.46 27.73
C ALA A 115 -12.23 -3.74 26.85
N GLU A 116 -12.44 -3.87 25.53
CA GLU A 116 -11.37 -4.08 24.58
C GLU A 116 -10.44 -2.87 24.46
N LEU A 117 -10.97 -1.65 24.36
CA LEU A 117 -10.13 -0.43 24.31
C LEU A 117 -9.32 -0.26 25.59
N ARG A 118 -9.92 -0.52 26.77
CA ARG A 118 -9.20 -0.51 28.04
C ARG A 118 -8.09 -1.56 28.08
N ARG A 119 -8.34 -2.76 27.52
CA ARG A 119 -7.32 -3.83 27.39
C ARG A 119 -6.16 -3.37 26.48
N GLN A 120 -6.48 -2.77 25.34
CA GLN A 120 -5.47 -2.22 24.42
C GLN A 120 -4.65 -1.12 25.12
N PHE A 121 -5.31 -0.20 25.83
CA PHE A 121 -4.64 0.85 26.62
C PHE A 121 -3.71 0.24 27.70
N ALA A 122 -4.21 -0.71 28.49
CA ALA A 122 -3.41 -1.39 29.50
C ALA A 122 -2.18 -2.10 28.91
N ASN A 123 -2.34 -2.77 27.75
CA ASN A 123 -1.24 -3.41 27.04
C ASN A 123 -0.20 -2.39 26.55
N MET A 124 -0.65 -1.26 26.00
CA MET A 124 0.22 -0.14 25.59
C MET A 124 1.05 0.36 26.78
N ARG A 125 0.40 0.63 27.94
CA ARG A 125 1.07 1.10 29.16
C ARG A 125 2.05 0.06 29.72
N LYS A 126 1.68 -1.22 29.70
CA LYS A 126 2.56 -2.33 30.10
C LYS A 126 3.79 -2.43 29.19
N GLY A 127 3.66 -2.09 27.92
CA GLY A 127 4.76 -1.98 26.97
C GLY A 127 5.64 -0.74 27.15
N GLY A 128 5.36 0.12 28.14
CA GLY A 128 6.11 1.34 28.42
C GLY A 128 5.82 2.46 27.41
N MET A 129 4.68 2.42 26.73
CA MET A 129 4.29 3.41 25.71
C MET A 129 3.19 4.34 26.21
N ASN A 130 3.09 5.49 25.55
CA ASN A 130 2.02 6.47 25.75
C ASN A 130 1.28 6.67 24.44
N ALA A 131 -0.03 6.88 24.54
CA ALA A 131 -0.80 7.35 23.41
C ALA A 131 -0.35 8.76 23.01
N GLN A 132 -0.30 9.00 21.72
CA GLN A 132 -0.01 10.32 21.13
C GLN A 132 -0.85 10.49 19.87
N PRO A 133 -1.20 11.71 19.50
CA PRO A 133 -1.83 11.96 18.20
C PRO A 133 -0.95 11.49 17.06
N LEU A 134 -1.59 10.90 16.05
CA LEU A 134 -0.95 10.46 14.83
C LEU A 134 -1.50 11.28 13.64
N ASN A 135 -0.65 11.54 12.66
CA ASN A 135 -1.05 12.26 11.45
C ASN A 135 -1.73 11.30 10.47
N VAL A 136 -3.01 11.02 10.71
CA VAL A 136 -3.81 10.09 9.89
C VAL A 136 -5.01 10.81 9.30
N ASP A 137 -5.22 10.67 7.99
CA ASP A 137 -6.41 11.09 7.28
C ASP A 137 -7.18 9.85 6.80
N VAL A 138 -8.51 9.88 6.93
CA VAL A 138 -9.38 8.80 6.44
C VAL A 138 -10.06 9.24 5.16
N TRP A 139 -10.03 8.36 4.16
CA TRP A 139 -10.59 8.58 2.84
C TRP A 139 -11.57 7.47 2.48
N ILE A 140 -12.65 7.84 1.80
CA ILE A 140 -13.65 6.91 1.29
C ILE A 140 -13.91 7.27 -0.18
N PRO A 141 -13.96 6.30 -1.10
CA PRO A 141 -14.42 6.56 -2.47
C PRO A 141 -15.81 7.19 -2.45
N SER A 142 -16.03 8.25 -3.21
CA SER A 142 -17.30 8.97 -3.27
C SER A 142 -18.44 8.01 -3.65
N GLY A 143 -19.56 8.07 -2.93
CA GLY A 143 -20.69 7.14 -3.07
C GLY A 143 -20.62 5.88 -2.19
N PHE A 144 -19.55 5.74 -1.38
CA PHE A 144 -19.36 4.60 -0.48
C PHE A 144 -19.25 5.02 1.00
N GLU A 145 -19.88 6.11 1.37
CA GLU A 145 -19.87 6.71 2.70
C GLU A 145 -20.32 5.73 3.79
N ARG A 146 -19.90 6.01 5.00
CA ARG A 146 -20.19 5.22 6.22
C ARG A 146 -21.04 6.05 7.15
N PRO A 147 -22.35 5.79 7.29
CA PRO A 147 -23.22 6.56 8.20
C PRO A 147 -22.77 6.53 9.66
N GLN A 148 -21.98 5.51 10.04
CA GLN A 148 -21.47 5.34 11.41
C GLN A 148 -20.19 6.14 11.71
N ILE A 149 -19.59 6.76 10.69
CA ILE A 149 -18.37 7.56 10.83
C ILE A 149 -18.77 9.03 10.62
N ASP A 150 -18.30 9.91 11.48
CA ASP A 150 -18.53 11.35 11.35
C ASP A 150 -18.01 11.84 9.98
N PRO A 151 -18.89 12.36 9.11
CA PRO A 151 -18.50 12.87 7.77
C PRO A 151 -17.40 13.94 7.85
N ALA A 152 -17.34 14.73 8.93
CA ALA A 152 -16.33 15.77 9.11
C ALA A 152 -14.91 15.19 9.32
N SER A 153 -14.80 13.91 9.71
CA SER A 153 -13.52 13.22 9.92
C SER A 153 -13.01 12.47 8.68
N VAL A 154 -13.73 12.52 7.55
CA VAL A 154 -13.48 11.72 6.37
C VAL A 154 -13.42 12.60 5.13
N ARG A 155 -12.52 12.26 4.20
CA ARG A 155 -12.39 12.89 2.88
C ARG A 155 -12.91 11.96 1.79
N SER A 156 -13.49 12.53 0.74
CA SER A 156 -13.96 11.75 -0.42
C SER A 156 -12.89 11.63 -1.49
N LEU A 157 -12.74 10.43 -2.04
CA LEU A 157 -11.90 10.16 -3.21
C LEU A 157 -12.77 10.21 -4.48
N VAL A 158 -12.37 11.01 -5.44
CA VAL A 158 -12.94 11.10 -6.80
C VAL A 158 -11.87 10.73 -7.82
N ILE A 159 -12.23 9.94 -8.83
CA ILE A 159 -11.35 9.53 -9.94
C ILE A 159 -11.86 10.18 -11.23
N GLY A 160 -10.96 10.77 -12.01
CA GLY A 160 -11.30 11.31 -13.33
C GLY A 160 -11.37 10.21 -14.40
N ALA A 161 -12.24 10.39 -15.40
CA ALA A 161 -12.25 9.50 -16.57
C ALA A 161 -10.89 9.49 -17.28
N SER A 162 -10.21 10.64 -17.34
CA SER A 162 -8.88 10.79 -17.92
C SER A 162 -7.73 10.15 -17.09
N ASP A 163 -8.01 9.71 -15.86
CA ASP A 163 -7.05 8.92 -15.06
C ASP A 163 -7.02 7.43 -15.47
N LEU A 164 -8.05 6.97 -16.19
CA LEU A 164 -8.21 5.58 -16.60
C LEU A 164 -7.35 5.26 -17.83
N GLU A 165 -6.56 4.18 -17.74
CA GLU A 165 -5.81 3.62 -18.86
C GLU A 165 -6.63 2.53 -19.61
N PRO A 166 -6.23 2.09 -20.82
CA PRO A 166 -6.98 1.08 -21.57
C PRO A 166 -7.31 -0.19 -20.77
N SER A 167 -6.42 -0.63 -19.90
CA SER A 167 -6.66 -1.80 -19.02
C SER A 167 -7.78 -1.57 -18.01
N ASP A 168 -7.94 -0.33 -17.52
CA ASP A 168 -9.02 0.00 -16.59
C ASP A 168 -10.37 0.07 -17.30
N TRP A 169 -10.39 0.67 -18.49
CA TRP A 169 -11.56 0.68 -19.35
C TRP A 169 -12.01 -0.75 -19.70
N GLY A 170 -11.04 -1.61 -20.06
CA GLY A 170 -11.32 -3.04 -20.30
C GLY A 170 -11.96 -3.71 -19.09
N ALA A 171 -11.41 -3.48 -17.89
CA ALA A 171 -11.94 -4.05 -16.64
C ALA A 171 -13.33 -3.49 -16.28
N LEU A 172 -13.55 -2.17 -16.39
CA LEU A 172 -14.83 -1.53 -16.11
C LEU A 172 -15.95 -2.00 -17.06
N PHE A 173 -15.61 -2.21 -18.33
CA PHE A 173 -16.56 -2.62 -19.34
C PHE A 173 -16.70 -4.13 -19.49
N ASP A 174 -15.81 -4.90 -18.87
CA ASP A 174 -15.67 -6.36 -19.04
C ASP A 174 -15.55 -6.71 -20.53
N ILE A 175 -14.54 -6.12 -21.20
CA ILE A 175 -14.27 -6.27 -22.63
C ILE A 175 -12.76 -6.30 -22.90
N ASP A 176 -12.41 -6.93 -24.03
CA ASP A 176 -11.06 -6.80 -24.62
C ASP A 176 -11.01 -5.52 -25.48
N MET A 177 -10.14 -4.58 -25.10
CA MET A 177 -10.00 -3.28 -25.74
C MET A 177 -9.47 -3.35 -27.17
N LEU A 178 -8.81 -4.45 -27.56
CA LEU A 178 -8.14 -4.60 -28.86
C LEU A 178 -8.93 -5.46 -29.85
N THR A 179 -9.70 -6.43 -29.37
CA THR A 179 -10.33 -7.43 -30.23
C THR A 179 -11.84 -7.33 -30.30
N GLU A 180 -12.49 -6.76 -29.29
CA GLU A 180 -13.94 -6.61 -29.29
C GLU A 180 -14.40 -5.30 -29.93
N PRO A 181 -15.51 -5.28 -30.72
CA PRO A 181 -16.02 -4.07 -31.35
C PRO A 181 -16.32 -2.93 -30.35
N ARG A 182 -16.76 -3.24 -29.12
CA ARG A 182 -16.97 -2.25 -28.06
C ARG A 182 -15.65 -1.66 -27.57
N GLY A 183 -14.60 -2.47 -27.48
CA GLY A 183 -13.26 -2.02 -27.09
C GLY A 183 -12.63 -1.13 -28.14
N MET A 184 -12.74 -1.52 -29.41
CA MET A 184 -12.27 -0.71 -30.55
C MET A 184 -12.98 0.65 -30.59
N LEU A 185 -14.32 0.68 -30.44
CA LEU A 185 -15.08 1.93 -30.40
C LEU A 185 -14.62 2.81 -29.23
N LEU A 186 -14.47 2.23 -28.04
CA LEU A 186 -14.04 3.00 -26.86
C LEU A 186 -12.61 3.54 -27.03
N THR A 187 -11.72 2.78 -27.67
CA THR A 187 -10.36 3.22 -27.99
C THR A 187 -10.37 4.39 -28.96
N ASP A 188 -11.17 4.32 -30.06
CA ASP A 188 -11.34 5.41 -31.00
C ASP A 188 -11.93 6.65 -30.33
N LEU A 189 -12.95 6.46 -29.49
CA LEU A 189 -13.62 7.54 -28.75
C LEU A 189 -12.65 8.29 -27.84
N ILE A 190 -11.88 7.55 -27.03
CA ILE A 190 -10.87 8.14 -26.15
C ILE A 190 -9.80 8.86 -26.99
N GLY A 191 -9.34 8.25 -28.07
CA GLY A 191 -8.36 8.85 -28.99
C GLY A 191 -8.83 10.19 -29.57
N ARG A 192 -10.11 10.31 -29.95
CA ARG A 192 -10.68 11.56 -30.44
C ARG A 192 -10.78 12.61 -29.36
N VAL A 193 -11.31 12.26 -28.19
CA VAL A 193 -11.49 13.23 -27.12
C VAL A 193 -10.14 13.67 -26.54
N ALA A 194 -9.19 12.76 -26.36
CA ALA A 194 -7.94 13.05 -25.65
C ALA A 194 -6.82 13.59 -26.56
N VAL A 195 -6.77 13.17 -27.85
CA VAL A 195 -5.56 13.35 -28.69
C VAL A 195 -5.85 14.03 -30.03
N ASN A 196 -6.89 13.59 -30.76
CA ASN A 196 -7.05 13.96 -32.17
C ASN A 196 -8.04 15.12 -32.37
N GLY A 197 -9.02 15.29 -31.47
CA GLY A 197 -10.21 16.10 -31.70
C GLY A 197 -11.19 15.39 -32.64
N TYR A 198 -12.33 16.00 -32.88
CA TYR A 198 -13.36 15.50 -33.79
C TYR A 198 -14.18 16.65 -34.42
N THR A 199 -14.92 16.33 -35.45
CA THR A 199 -15.83 17.30 -36.10
C THR A 199 -17.27 16.87 -35.81
N ASP A 200 -18.08 17.80 -35.29
CA ASP A 200 -19.47 17.53 -34.98
C ASP A 200 -20.37 17.52 -36.23
N GLN A 201 -21.65 17.18 -36.03
CA GLN A 201 -22.67 17.16 -37.13
C GLN A 201 -22.86 18.51 -37.78
N SER A 202 -22.52 19.63 -37.13
CA SER A 202 -22.61 20.99 -37.69
C SER A 202 -21.40 21.38 -38.54
N GLY A 203 -20.34 20.55 -38.55
CA GLY A 203 -19.08 20.84 -39.20
C GLY A 203 -18.09 21.61 -38.30
N THR A 204 -18.41 21.77 -37.01
CA THR A 204 -17.53 22.45 -36.04
C THR A 204 -16.43 21.49 -35.58
N SER A 205 -15.20 21.96 -35.63
CA SER A 205 -14.05 21.21 -35.10
C SER A 205 -13.93 21.38 -33.59
N ILE A 206 -13.94 20.28 -32.85
CA ILE A 206 -13.75 20.21 -31.41
C ILE A 206 -12.29 19.80 -31.13
N ALA A 207 -11.55 20.67 -30.45
CA ALA A 207 -10.16 20.42 -30.09
C ALA A 207 -10.03 19.29 -29.04
N PRO A 208 -8.95 18.50 -29.06
CA PRO A 208 -8.71 17.46 -28.06
C PRO A 208 -8.41 18.05 -26.68
N SER A 209 -8.78 17.34 -25.62
CA SER A 209 -8.45 17.67 -24.25
C SER A 209 -7.87 16.42 -23.54
N PRO A 210 -6.62 16.44 -23.08
CA PRO A 210 -6.06 15.34 -22.29
C PRO A 210 -6.76 15.15 -20.94
N SER A 211 -7.39 16.21 -20.43
CA SER A 211 -8.23 16.15 -19.23
C SER A 211 -9.70 16.14 -19.65
N TYR A 212 -10.32 14.99 -19.60
CA TYR A 212 -11.71 14.78 -20.02
C TYR A 212 -12.49 14.01 -18.94
N ASP A 213 -13.80 14.20 -18.97
CA ASP A 213 -14.77 13.50 -18.15
C ASP A 213 -15.66 12.55 -18.99
N PHE A 214 -16.61 11.89 -18.34
CA PHE A 214 -17.56 11.01 -19.03
C PHE A 214 -18.50 11.78 -19.95
N ASP A 215 -18.84 13.03 -19.64
CA ASP A 215 -19.70 13.86 -20.49
C ASP A 215 -19.00 14.22 -21.79
N ALA A 216 -17.70 14.50 -21.77
CA ALA A 216 -16.92 14.73 -22.99
C ALA A 216 -16.92 13.50 -23.91
N LEU A 217 -16.80 12.28 -23.34
CA LEU A 217 -16.91 11.03 -24.11
C LEU A 217 -18.32 10.85 -24.68
N LEU A 218 -19.36 11.05 -23.89
CA LEU A 218 -20.75 10.92 -24.32
C LEU A 218 -21.12 11.95 -25.42
N ASN A 219 -20.63 13.18 -25.28
CA ASN A 219 -20.84 14.22 -26.29
C ASN A 219 -20.15 13.86 -27.61
N CYS A 220 -18.87 13.43 -27.57
CA CYS A 220 -18.16 12.97 -28.76
C CYS A 220 -18.89 11.80 -29.45
N LEU A 221 -19.32 10.79 -28.67
CA LEU A 221 -20.04 9.63 -29.20
C LEU A 221 -21.40 10.01 -29.86
N ARG A 222 -22.07 11.06 -29.37
CA ARG A 222 -23.30 11.57 -29.91
C ARG A 222 -23.10 12.45 -31.15
N ASP A 223 -22.11 13.34 -31.11
CA ASP A 223 -21.95 14.45 -32.02
C ASP A 223 -21.07 14.15 -33.24
N ASP A 224 -20.11 13.20 -33.11
CA ASP A 224 -19.28 12.75 -34.25
C ASP A 224 -20.02 11.69 -35.09
N PRO A 225 -20.42 12.03 -36.34
CA PRO A 225 -21.22 11.14 -37.17
C PRO A 225 -20.44 9.88 -37.60
N SER A 226 -19.12 9.89 -37.55
CA SER A 226 -18.30 8.76 -37.97
C SER A 226 -18.50 7.50 -37.11
N PHE A 227 -18.89 7.62 -35.88
CA PHE A 227 -19.20 6.45 -35.02
C PHE A 227 -20.44 5.71 -35.52
N GLN A 228 -21.44 6.40 -36.11
CA GLN A 228 -22.62 5.77 -36.68
C GLN A 228 -22.30 5.06 -38.01
N VAL A 229 -21.27 5.52 -38.71
CA VAL A 229 -20.84 4.93 -40.00
C VAL A 229 -19.95 3.71 -39.76
N ASN A 230 -19.02 3.78 -38.78
CA ASN A 230 -17.98 2.79 -38.60
C ASN A 230 -18.38 1.64 -37.69
N TYR A 231 -19.40 1.83 -36.83
CA TYR A 231 -19.81 0.84 -35.84
C TYR A 231 -21.31 0.54 -35.93
N SER A 232 -21.70 -0.68 -35.54
CA SER A 232 -23.10 -1.05 -35.49
C SER A 232 -23.86 -0.25 -34.42
N GLU A 233 -25.15 0.04 -34.66
CA GLU A 233 -26.02 0.74 -33.72
C GLU A 233 -26.03 0.07 -32.33
N ASN A 234 -25.99 -1.29 -32.29
CA ASN A 234 -25.95 -2.04 -31.04
C ASN A 234 -24.65 -1.82 -30.26
N THR A 235 -23.51 -1.73 -30.97
CA THR A 235 -22.20 -1.44 -30.37
C THR A 235 -22.20 -0.04 -29.76
N VAL A 236 -22.63 0.97 -30.52
CA VAL A 236 -22.71 2.37 -30.06
C VAL A 236 -23.63 2.48 -28.84
N ARG A 237 -24.81 1.88 -28.91
CA ARG A 237 -25.79 1.90 -27.81
C ARG A 237 -25.23 1.23 -26.54
N SER A 238 -24.59 0.09 -26.67
CA SER A 238 -24.00 -0.63 -25.53
C SER A 238 -22.92 0.19 -24.84
N VAL A 239 -22.01 0.81 -25.60
CA VAL A 239 -20.96 1.67 -25.04
C VAL A 239 -21.56 2.92 -24.37
N ARG A 240 -22.53 3.56 -25.02
CA ARG A 240 -23.24 4.72 -24.43
C ARG A 240 -23.86 4.39 -23.08
N GLN A 241 -24.65 3.31 -23.00
CA GLN A 241 -25.30 2.90 -21.76
C GLN A 241 -24.30 2.63 -20.63
N ARG A 242 -23.16 2.03 -20.96
CA ARG A 242 -22.11 1.77 -19.98
C ARG A 242 -21.46 3.07 -19.50
N LEU A 243 -21.13 3.99 -20.43
CA LEU A 243 -20.58 5.31 -20.09
C LEU A 243 -21.55 6.10 -19.19
N GLU A 244 -22.85 6.10 -19.51
CA GLU A 244 -23.88 6.74 -18.67
C GLU A 244 -23.94 6.12 -17.27
N THR A 245 -23.85 4.79 -17.17
CA THR A 245 -23.81 4.09 -15.87
C THR A 245 -22.63 4.56 -15.02
N PHE A 246 -21.43 4.65 -15.60
CA PHE A 246 -20.23 5.08 -14.86
C PHE A 246 -20.25 6.58 -14.57
N ARG A 247 -20.72 7.43 -15.51
CA ARG A 247 -20.90 8.87 -15.27
C ARG A 247 -21.74 9.12 -14.02
N ASP A 248 -22.79 8.31 -13.82
CA ASP A 248 -23.75 8.51 -12.73
C ASP A 248 -23.22 7.94 -11.38
N LEU A 249 -22.09 7.24 -11.37
CA LEU A 249 -21.43 6.84 -10.12
C LEU A 249 -20.73 8.03 -9.44
N PRO A 250 -21.03 8.32 -8.16
CA PRO A 250 -20.41 9.45 -7.45
C PRO A 250 -18.87 9.42 -7.44
N LEU A 251 -18.25 8.24 -7.55
CA LEU A 251 -16.79 8.06 -7.64
C LEU A 251 -16.18 8.84 -8.82
N PHE A 252 -16.94 9.00 -9.92
CA PHE A 252 -16.48 9.66 -11.14
C PHE A 252 -17.07 11.07 -11.33
N GLN A 253 -17.82 11.57 -10.34
CA GLN A 253 -18.44 12.87 -10.39
C GLN A 253 -17.64 13.93 -9.64
N GLY A 254 -17.52 15.11 -10.22
CA GLY A 254 -16.83 16.25 -9.63
C GLY A 254 -15.35 16.34 -10.00
N THR A 255 -14.61 17.15 -9.26
CA THR A 255 -13.18 17.38 -9.51
C THR A 255 -12.37 16.17 -9.04
N PRO A 256 -11.54 15.56 -9.90
CA PRO A 256 -10.68 14.45 -9.52
C PRO A 256 -9.78 14.83 -8.36
N THR A 257 -9.61 13.90 -7.42
CA THR A 257 -8.76 14.12 -6.24
C THR A 257 -7.31 14.30 -6.66
N ASP A 258 -6.72 15.43 -6.27
CA ASP A 258 -5.29 15.62 -6.42
C ASP A 258 -4.52 14.65 -5.52
N LEU A 259 -3.57 13.93 -6.11
CA LEU A 259 -2.77 12.94 -5.40
C LEU A 259 -1.94 13.57 -4.27
N SER A 260 -1.54 14.84 -4.40
CA SER A 260 -0.82 15.59 -3.35
C SER A 260 -1.67 15.85 -2.10
N THR A 261 -2.99 15.84 -2.21
CA THR A 261 -3.89 15.94 -1.05
C THR A 261 -4.09 14.60 -0.36
N LEU A 262 -4.04 13.50 -1.12
CA LEU A 262 -4.12 12.14 -0.61
C LEU A 262 -2.80 11.69 0.03
N ILE A 263 -1.67 12.08 -0.55
CA ILE A 263 -0.34 11.61 -0.15
C ILE A 263 0.51 12.79 0.31
N GLN A 264 0.46 13.07 1.60
CA GLN A 264 1.14 14.19 2.23
C GLN A 264 2.35 13.73 3.06
N PRO A 265 3.43 14.53 3.11
CA PRO A 265 4.61 14.18 3.89
C PRO A 265 4.30 14.03 5.38
N PHE A 266 4.90 13.02 6.01
CA PHE A 266 4.76 12.70 7.43
C PHE A 266 3.33 12.38 7.87
N ARG A 267 2.49 11.91 6.93
CA ARG A 267 1.09 11.52 7.16
C ARG A 267 0.81 10.15 6.58
N VAL A 268 -0.23 9.53 7.10
CA VAL A 268 -0.80 8.29 6.56
C VAL A 268 -2.24 8.54 6.16
N SER A 269 -2.57 8.25 4.91
CA SER A 269 -3.94 8.20 4.43
C SER A 269 -4.45 6.76 4.47
N VAL A 270 -5.60 6.56 5.09
CA VAL A 270 -6.31 5.28 5.11
C VAL A 270 -7.45 5.37 4.13
N LEU A 271 -7.37 4.63 3.04
CA LEU A 271 -8.42 4.52 2.04
C LEU A 271 -9.27 3.28 2.32
N MET A 272 -10.50 3.51 2.79
CA MET A 272 -11.47 2.46 3.11
C MET A 272 -12.10 1.89 1.85
N LEU A 273 -11.92 0.60 1.61
CA LEU A 273 -12.37 -0.09 0.39
C LEU A 273 -13.33 -1.27 0.67
N GLY A 274 -13.65 -1.53 1.93
CA GLY A 274 -14.40 -2.74 2.34
C GLY A 274 -15.79 -2.85 1.72
N ARG A 275 -16.47 -1.74 1.38
CA ARG A 275 -17.79 -1.75 0.73
C ARG A 275 -17.75 -1.57 -0.78
N VAL A 276 -16.58 -1.33 -1.34
CA VAL A 276 -16.42 -1.20 -2.80
C VAL A 276 -16.49 -2.59 -3.43
N GLN A 277 -17.20 -2.73 -4.54
CA GLN A 277 -17.23 -3.97 -5.32
C GLN A 277 -15.85 -4.32 -5.87
N ASP A 278 -15.53 -5.60 -6.02
CA ASP A 278 -14.19 -6.06 -6.34
C ASP A 278 -13.65 -5.51 -7.67
N ASP A 279 -14.46 -5.44 -8.71
CA ASP A 279 -14.04 -4.89 -10.00
C ASP A 279 -13.66 -3.40 -9.88
N LEU A 280 -14.51 -2.62 -9.22
CA LEU A 280 -14.27 -1.20 -8.99
C LEU A 280 -13.09 -0.97 -8.04
N LYS A 281 -12.93 -1.83 -7.02
CA LYS A 281 -11.78 -1.84 -6.12
C LYS A 281 -10.46 -2.04 -6.89
N ASN A 282 -10.44 -3.01 -7.81
CA ASN A 282 -9.31 -3.26 -8.69
C ASN A 282 -8.94 -2.03 -9.53
N VAL A 283 -9.95 -1.34 -10.09
CA VAL A 283 -9.72 -0.11 -10.87
C VAL A 283 -9.17 1.01 -10.00
N ILE A 284 -9.80 1.30 -8.85
CA ILE A 284 -9.35 2.35 -7.92
C ILE A 284 -7.88 2.15 -7.56
N VAL A 285 -7.53 0.92 -7.14
CA VAL A 285 -6.18 0.60 -6.69
C VAL A 285 -5.18 0.68 -7.84
N SER A 286 -5.53 0.15 -9.02
CA SER A 286 -4.70 0.20 -10.22
C SER A 286 -4.38 1.64 -10.63
N VAL A 287 -5.41 2.50 -10.71
CA VAL A 287 -5.26 3.94 -11.03
C VAL A 287 -4.35 4.63 -10.03
N LEU A 288 -4.58 4.44 -8.72
CA LEU A 288 -3.77 5.08 -7.68
C LEU A 288 -2.31 4.65 -7.75
N LEU A 289 -2.02 3.35 -7.86
CA LEU A 289 -0.65 2.84 -7.93
C LEU A 289 0.10 3.39 -9.15
N ARG A 290 -0.57 3.48 -10.31
CA ARG A 290 0.03 4.04 -11.52
C ARG A 290 0.29 5.54 -11.40
N ARG A 291 -0.67 6.31 -10.86
CA ARG A 291 -0.50 7.76 -10.62
C ARG A 291 0.67 8.02 -9.65
N ILE A 292 0.76 7.24 -8.55
CA ILE A 292 1.86 7.31 -7.59
C ILE A 292 3.19 7.03 -8.28
N LEU A 293 3.27 5.93 -9.06
CA LEU A 293 4.48 5.54 -9.76
C LEU A 293 4.93 6.62 -10.77
N ARG A 294 3.99 7.21 -11.52
CA ARG A 294 4.26 8.28 -12.49
C ARG A 294 4.85 9.52 -11.81
N GLN A 295 4.16 10.07 -10.81
CA GLN A 295 4.62 11.28 -10.11
C GLN A 295 5.97 11.05 -9.42
N ARG A 296 6.17 9.89 -8.80
CA ARG A 296 7.46 9.58 -8.17
C ARG A 296 8.59 9.37 -9.18
N ARG A 297 8.29 8.84 -10.36
CA ARG A 297 9.27 8.76 -11.46
C ARG A 297 9.75 10.14 -11.87
N ASP A 298 8.83 11.08 -12.08
CA ASP A 298 9.14 12.45 -12.49
C ASP A 298 9.96 13.18 -11.41
N ALA A 299 9.55 13.12 -10.14
CA ALA A 299 10.30 13.69 -9.02
C ALA A 299 11.69 13.07 -8.86
N SER A 300 11.80 11.73 -9.00
CA SER A 300 13.08 11.03 -8.88
C SER A 300 14.02 11.35 -10.05
N PHE A 301 13.49 11.50 -11.25
CA PHE A 301 14.28 11.92 -12.40
C PHE A 301 14.80 13.35 -12.22
N ALA A 302 13.96 14.28 -11.78
CA ALA A 302 14.36 15.66 -11.49
C ALA A 302 15.46 15.69 -10.40
N GLN A 303 15.31 14.92 -9.32
CA GLN A 303 16.32 14.84 -8.25
C GLN A 303 17.64 14.29 -8.78
N LYS A 304 17.63 13.18 -9.52
CA LYS A 304 18.84 12.58 -10.09
C LYS A 304 19.55 13.54 -11.06
N ARG A 305 18.79 14.31 -11.86
CA ARG A 305 19.38 15.32 -12.75
C ARG A 305 20.11 16.39 -11.97
N MET A 306 19.51 16.88 -10.86
CA MET A 306 20.19 17.83 -9.98
C MET A 306 21.46 17.27 -9.33
N ASP A 307 21.41 16.02 -8.89
CA ASP A 307 22.56 15.36 -8.23
C ASP A 307 23.71 15.08 -9.21
N LEU A 308 23.42 14.78 -10.49
CA LEU A 308 24.41 14.45 -11.49
C LEU A 308 24.93 15.65 -12.28
N GLN A 309 24.25 16.77 -12.26
CA GLN A 309 24.60 18.00 -12.99
C GLN A 309 24.72 19.17 -12.02
N PRO A 310 25.79 19.28 -11.22
CA PRO A 310 25.96 20.34 -10.22
C PRO A 310 26.15 21.74 -10.85
N GLU A 311 26.44 21.82 -12.15
CA GLU A 311 26.64 23.06 -12.91
C GLU A 311 25.38 23.59 -13.61
N LEU A 312 24.20 23.10 -13.23
CA LEU A 312 22.92 23.63 -13.76
C LEU A 312 22.81 25.12 -13.49
N ASP A 313 22.29 25.87 -14.48
CA ASP A 313 21.95 27.27 -14.25
C ASP A 313 20.82 27.40 -13.20
N THR A 314 20.70 28.58 -12.61
CA THR A 314 19.73 28.83 -11.53
C THR A 314 18.29 28.58 -11.98
N SER A 315 17.95 28.93 -13.23
CA SER A 315 16.60 28.74 -13.78
C SER A 315 16.24 27.27 -13.94
N GLU A 316 17.15 26.45 -14.50
CA GLU A 316 16.96 25.00 -14.63
C GLU A 316 16.89 24.32 -13.26
N ALA A 317 17.77 24.69 -12.33
CA ALA A 317 17.75 24.17 -10.97
C ALA A 317 16.42 24.49 -10.25
N ASP A 318 15.89 25.70 -10.42
CA ASP A 318 14.62 26.11 -9.81
C ASP A 318 13.41 25.40 -10.45
N GLN A 319 13.43 25.13 -11.76
CA GLN A 319 12.41 24.31 -12.43
C GLN A 319 12.41 22.88 -11.90
N LEU A 320 13.58 22.26 -11.71
CA LEU A 320 13.70 20.92 -11.16
C LEU A 320 13.23 20.86 -9.70
N LYS A 321 13.58 21.85 -8.87
CA LYS A 321 13.07 21.98 -7.49
C LYS A 321 11.54 22.12 -7.49
N ALA A 322 10.97 22.94 -8.37
CA ALA A 322 9.54 23.09 -8.51
C ALA A 322 8.88 21.77 -8.92
N THR A 323 9.48 21.02 -9.84
CA THR A 323 9.00 19.68 -10.22
C THR A 323 8.99 18.71 -9.03
N ILE A 324 10.08 18.70 -8.23
CA ILE A 324 10.15 17.87 -7.03
C ILE A 324 9.08 18.26 -6.01
N ALA A 325 8.90 19.56 -5.78
CA ALA A 325 7.93 20.09 -4.82
C ALA A 325 6.47 19.89 -5.24
N ALA A 326 6.19 19.89 -6.54
CA ALA A 326 4.84 19.64 -7.09
C ALA A 326 4.42 18.17 -7.05
N ASN A 327 5.36 17.25 -6.81
CA ASN A 327 5.11 15.82 -6.78
C ASN A 327 5.01 15.29 -5.34
N ILE A 328 4.39 14.13 -5.19
CA ILE A 328 4.24 13.45 -3.90
C ILE A 328 5.59 13.04 -3.29
N PRO A 329 5.71 12.96 -1.95
CA PRO A 329 6.92 12.50 -1.28
C PRO A 329 7.17 11.00 -1.52
N ARG A 330 8.31 10.48 -1.03
CA ARG A 330 8.55 9.03 -0.93
C ARG A 330 7.37 8.37 -0.22
N THR A 331 6.84 7.28 -0.78
CA THR A 331 5.54 6.75 -0.37
C THR A 331 5.61 5.27 -0.05
N TRP A 332 5.02 4.90 1.08
CA TRP A 332 4.71 3.53 1.47
C TRP A 332 3.26 3.21 1.12
N VAL A 333 3.02 2.15 0.35
CA VAL A 333 1.69 1.57 0.21
C VAL A 333 1.60 0.37 1.15
N LEU A 334 0.54 0.33 1.96
CA LEU A 334 0.26 -0.74 2.91
C LEU A 334 -1.03 -1.43 2.49
N LEU A 335 -0.98 -2.74 2.29
CA LEU A 335 -2.12 -3.55 1.84
C LEU A 335 -2.39 -4.66 2.86
N ASP A 336 -3.57 -4.65 3.47
CA ASP A 336 -4.05 -5.80 4.24
C ASP A 336 -4.81 -6.78 3.34
N GLU A 337 -4.85 -8.06 3.72
CA GLU A 337 -5.44 -9.16 2.95
C GLU A 337 -5.01 -9.17 1.47
N ALA A 338 -3.71 -9.07 1.25
CA ALA A 338 -3.12 -8.88 -0.07
C ALA A 338 -3.60 -9.90 -1.13
N HIS A 339 -3.92 -11.13 -0.72
CA HIS A 339 -4.43 -12.18 -1.63
C HIS A 339 -5.71 -11.77 -2.37
N VAL A 340 -6.49 -10.81 -1.85
CA VAL A 340 -7.72 -10.32 -2.50
C VAL A 340 -7.40 -9.55 -3.79
N LEU A 341 -6.37 -8.72 -3.77
CA LEU A 341 -5.99 -7.86 -4.92
C LEU A 341 -4.80 -8.39 -5.72
N THR A 342 -4.02 -9.31 -5.16
CA THR A 342 -2.77 -9.79 -5.78
C THR A 342 -2.77 -11.29 -6.03
N GLY A 343 -3.94 -11.94 -5.96
CA GLY A 343 -4.08 -13.38 -6.19
C GLY A 343 -3.69 -13.81 -7.60
N SER A 344 -3.12 -15.01 -7.71
CA SER A 344 -2.67 -15.61 -8.98
C SER A 344 -3.80 -16.14 -9.86
N ASP A 345 -4.95 -16.49 -9.27
CA ASP A 345 -6.00 -17.28 -9.91
C ASP A 345 -6.81 -16.54 -10.98
N ARG A 346 -6.79 -15.21 -10.98
CA ARG A 346 -7.48 -14.38 -11.97
C ARG A 346 -6.58 -13.25 -12.44
N GLY A 347 -6.67 -12.91 -13.73
CA GLY A 347 -6.09 -11.69 -14.27
C GLY A 347 -6.69 -10.48 -13.54
N SER A 348 -5.86 -9.71 -12.83
CA SER A 348 -6.30 -8.52 -12.11
C SER A 348 -5.40 -7.35 -12.46
N ILE A 349 -5.99 -6.23 -12.88
CA ILE A 349 -5.25 -4.99 -13.18
C ILE A 349 -4.55 -4.44 -11.93
N ALA A 350 -5.16 -4.59 -10.73
CA ALA A 350 -4.53 -4.21 -9.48
C ALA A 350 -3.29 -5.08 -9.20
N ARG A 351 -3.37 -6.40 -9.42
CA ARG A 351 -2.21 -7.30 -9.26
C ARG A 351 -1.04 -6.87 -10.13
N ASP A 352 -1.29 -6.61 -11.41
CA ASP A 352 -0.24 -6.21 -12.34
C ASP A 352 0.34 -4.84 -11.98
N ALA A 353 -0.50 -3.91 -11.48
CA ALA A 353 -0.06 -2.63 -10.94
C ALA A 353 0.83 -2.80 -9.68
N PHE A 354 0.47 -3.70 -8.75
CA PHE A 354 1.31 -4.02 -7.58
C PHE A 354 2.66 -4.63 -7.97
N ILE A 355 2.67 -5.56 -8.93
CA ILE A 355 3.91 -6.17 -9.42
C ILE A 355 4.83 -5.10 -10.02
N LYS A 356 4.28 -4.21 -10.84
CA LYS A 356 5.03 -3.10 -11.42
C LYS A 356 5.54 -2.15 -10.34
N TYR A 357 4.67 -1.79 -9.38
CA TYR A 357 5.01 -0.95 -8.23
C TYR A 357 6.18 -1.53 -7.42
N ALA A 358 6.12 -2.83 -7.09
CA ALA A 358 7.18 -3.49 -6.33
C ALA A 358 8.50 -3.59 -7.09
N LYS A 359 8.46 -3.86 -8.42
CA LYS A 359 9.66 -4.00 -9.25
C LYS A 359 10.36 -2.66 -9.52
N GLU A 360 9.61 -1.62 -9.82
CA GLU A 360 10.14 -0.33 -10.23
C GLU A 360 10.28 0.66 -9.07
N GLY A 361 9.45 0.50 -8.04
CA GLY A 361 9.26 1.47 -6.96
C GLY A 361 10.54 1.85 -6.21
N ARG A 362 11.44 0.89 -6.00
CA ARG A 362 12.72 1.12 -5.33
C ARG A 362 13.52 2.25 -6.00
N ASN A 363 13.46 2.36 -7.31
CA ASN A 363 14.17 3.39 -8.07
C ASN A 363 13.58 4.79 -7.91
N TYR A 364 12.34 4.88 -7.40
CA TYR A 364 11.55 6.11 -7.35
C TYR A 364 11.12 6.51 -5.94
N GLY A 365 11.65 5.86 -4.91
CA GLY A 365 11.31 6.20 -3.53
C GLY A 365 9.98 5.61 -3.08
N LEU A 366 9.62 4.41 -3.56
CA LEU A 366 8.37 3.73 -3.25
C LEU A 366 8.62 2.42 -2.52
N SER A 367 7.91 2.21 -1.43
CA SER A 367 7.94 0.99 -0.63
C SER A 367 6.56 0.36 -0.53
N LEU A 368 6.52 -0.95 -0.29
CA LEU A 368 5.31 -1.73 -0.15
C LEU A 368 5.35 -2.56 1.13
N ALA A 369 4.28 -2.55 1.92
CA ALA A 369 4.06 -3.52 2.98
C ALA A 369 2.75 -4.25 2.70
N LEU A 370 2.80 -5.57 2.64
CA LEU A 370 1.63 -6.40 2.38
C LEU A 370 1.43 -7.44 3.49
N ALA A 371 0.20 -7.59 3.94
CA ALA A 371 -0.18 -8.62 4.91
C ALA A 371 -1.15 -9.62 4.26
N THR A 372 -0.98 -10.90 4.53
CA THR A 372 -1.87 -11.95 4.01
C THR A 372 -1.98 -13.14 4.95
N GLN A 373 -3.17 -13.72 5.01
CA GLN A 373 -3.39 -15.01 5.67
C GLN A 373 -3.18 -16.20 4.72
N GLN A 374 -3.06 -15.95 3.41
CA GLN A 374 -2.88 -16.97 2.38
C GLN A 374 -1.63 -16.66 1.53
N PRO A 375 -0.41 -16.90 2.05
CA PRO A 375 0.81 -16.64 1.30
C PRO A 375 0.87 -17.36 -0.04
N THR A 376 0.29 -18.57 -0.12
CA THR A 376 0.21 -19.39 -1.34
C THR A 376 -0.66 -18.78 -2.42
N ALA A 377 -1.60 -17.90 -2.09
CA ALA A 377 -2.49 -17.25 -3.05
C ALA A 377 -1.90 -15.97 -3.66
N VAL A 378 -0.87 -15.38 -3.04
CA VAL A 378 -0.21 -14.17 -3.56
C VAL A 378 0.67 -14.53 -4.76
N ASP A 379 0.61 -13.72 -5.80
CA ASP A 379 1.42 -13.92 -7.02
C ASP A 379 2.92 -13.99 -6.70
N SER A 380 3.60 -15.02 -7.20
CA SER A 380 5.02 -15.28 -6.94
C SER A 380 5.95 -14.17 -7.45
N ARG A 381 5.54 -13.43 -8.50
CA ARG A 381 6.28 -12.28 -9.01
C ARG A 381 6.31 -11.13 -7.99
N LEU A 382 5.35 -11.07 -7.07
CA LEU A 382 5.32 -10.08 -5.99
C LEU A 382 6.11 -10.58 -4.77
N THR A 383 5.92 -11.85 -4.37
CA THR A 383 6.65 -12.42 -3.22
C THR A 383 8.17 -12.50 -3.47
N SER A 384 8.59 -12.65 -4.72
CA SER A 384 10.02 -12.61 -5.10
C SER A 384 10.69 -11.26 -4.85
N GLN A 385 9.91 -10.15 -4.78
CA GLN A 385 10.43 -8.81 -4.49
C GLN A 385 10.56 -8.51 -2.99
N VAL A 386 10.06 -9.40 -2.12
CA VAL A 386 10.10 -9.20 -0.67
C VAL A 386 11.55 -9.15 -0.17
N GLU A 387 11.91 -8.14 0.59
CA GLU A 387 13.23 -7.95 1.21
C GLU A 387 13.19 -8.16 2.73
N THR A 388 12.04 -7.91 3.32
CA THR A 388 11.79 -8.13 4.75
C THR A 388 10.54 -8.99 4.93
N LEU A 389 10.67 -10.08 5.68
CA LEU A 389 9.58 -11.01 5.95
C LEU A 389 9.30 -11.06 7.45
N ILE A 390 8.04 -10.83 7.81
CA ILE A 390 7.50 -10.96 9.17
C ILE A 390 6.50 -12.11 9.15
N VAL A 391 6.74 -13.16 9.93
CA VAL A 391 5.86 -14.33 9.96
C VAL A 391 5.26 -14.47 11.33
N HIS A 392 3.95 -14.31 11.43
CA HIS A 392 3.14 -14.73 12.56
C HIS A 392 2.90 -16.23 12.50
N GLN A 393 2.21 -16.78 13.50
CA GLN A 393 1.86 -18.20 13.51
C GLN A 393 1.22 -18.65 12.18
N LEU A 394 1.80 -19.69 11.59
CA LEU A 394 1.25 -20.41 10.43
C LEU A 394 1.01 -21.87 10.80
N THR A 395 -0.22 -22.34 10.60
CA THR A 395 -0.58 -23.74 10.92
C THR A 395 -0.69 -24.64 9.68
N ALA A 396 -1.03 -24.05 8.52
CA ALA A 396 -1.12 -24.79 7.27
C ALA A 396 0.28 -25.13 6.74
N PRO A 397 0.59 -26.41 6.43
CA PRO A 397 1.92 -26.81 5.97
C PRO A 397 2.38 -26.11 4.69
N LYS A 398 1.46 -25.90 3.73
CA LYS A 398 1.77 -25.21 2.46
C LYS A 398 2.16 -23.76 2.68
N ASP A 399 1.46 -23.03 3.54
CA ASP A 399 1.78 -21.63 3.85
C ASP A 399 3.10 -21.51 4.63
N ALA A 400 3.36 -22.46 5.53
CA ALA A 400 4.65 -22.52 6.22
C ALA A 400 5.80 -22.81 5.23
N ALA A 401 5.62 -23.68 4.24
CA ALA A 401 6.62 -23.94 3.21
C ALA A 401 6.91 -22.67 2.39
N VAL A 402 5.87 -21.94 1.93
CA VAL A 402 6.05 -20.66 1.22
C VAL A 402 6.79 -19.64 2.09
N ALA A 403 6.48 -19.57 3.39
CA ALA A 403 7.21 -18.67 4.29
C ALA A 403 8.69 -19.06 4.42
N LEU A 404 9.00 -20.36 4.53
CA LEU A 404 10.39 -20.86 4.60
C LEU A 404 11.18 -20.59 3.32
N GLU A 405 10.56 -20.79 2.15
CA GLU A 405 11.15 -20.49 0.84
C GLU A 405 11.44 -19.00 0.64
N ASN A 406 10.66 -18.13 1.28
CA ASN A 406 10.81 -16.68 1.20
C ASN A 406 11.62 -16.07 2.35
N LEU A 407 12.26 -16.87 3.22
CA LEU A 407 13.21 -16.34 4.21
C LEU A 407 14.36 -15.60 3.51
N ARG A 408 14.69 -14.43 4.02
CA ARG A 408 15.73 -13.54 3.44
C ARG A 408 17.08 -13.65 4.15
N SER A 409 17.10 -14.32 5.29
CA SER A 409 18.31 -14.65 6.00
C SER A 409 18.37 -16.17 6.25
N PRO A 410 19.56 -16.73 6.42
CA PRO A 410 19.69 -18.16 6.70
C PRO A 410 18.87 -18.57 7.93
N PRO A 411 18.26 -19.75 7.92
CA PRO A 411 17.63 -20.28 9.13
C PRO A 411 18.68 -20.47 10.22
N PRO A 412 18.30 -20.43 11.51
CA PRO A 412 19.22 -20.70 12.60
C PRO A 412 19.76 -22.14 12.52
N SER A 413 21.03 -22.36 12.90
CA SER A 413 21.64 -23.68 12.90
C SER A 413 21.00 -24.61 13.93
N GLU A 414 20.52 -24.06 15.05
CA GLU A 414 19.73 -24.77 16.05
C GLU A 414 18.62 -23.88 16.59
N THR A 415 17.45 -24.45 16.81
CA THR A 415 16.30 -23.78 17.42
C THR A 415 15.82 -24.61 18.61
N ARG A 416 15.56 -23.96 19.75
CA ARG A 416 14.93 -24.56 20.92
C ARG A 416 13.66 -23.80 21.31
N ILE A 417 12.61 -24.57 21.61
CA ILE A 417 11.34 -24.07 22.12
C ILE A 417 11.14 -24.72 23.48
N ASP A 418 11.01 -23.92 24.53
CA ASP A 418 10.93 -24.37 25.93
C ASP A 418 12.03 -25.38 26.30
N GLY A 419 13.25 -25.13 25.80
CA GLY A 419 14.44 -25.94 26.03
C GLY A 419 14.57 -27.19 25.15
N GLN A 420 13.53 -27.57 24.40
CA GLN A 420 13.56 -28.73 23.50
C GLN A 420 13.99 -28.32 22.09
N LYS A 421 14.80 -29.18 21.45
CA LYS A 421 15.24 -28.97 20.07
C LYS A 421 14.07 -29.02 19.09
N ALA A 422 13.99 -28.05 18.19
CA ALA A 422 12.89 -27.89 17.26
C ALA A 422 13.40 -27.45 15.87
N GLY A 423 12.67 -27.85 14.82
CA GLY A 423 12.88 -27.31 13.48
C GLY A 423 12.26 -25.93 13.32
N VAL A 424 12.66 -25.18 12.28
CA VAL A 424 12.12 -23.85 11.99
C VAL A 424 10.63 -23.91 11.59
N ASP A 425 10.18 -25.01 10.99
CA ASP A 425 8.77 -25.25 10.69
C ASP A 425 7.93 -25.35 11.98
N LEU A 426 8.44 -26.05 13.00
CA LEU A 426 7.80 -26.12 14.31
C LEU A 426 7.83 -24.77 15.02
N LEU A 427 8.90 -23.98 14.87
CA LEU A 427 8.96 -22.61 15.37
C LEU A 427 7.81 -21.78 14.82
N LEU A 428 7.60 -21.77 13.48
CA LEU A 428 6.53 -21.00 12.85
C LEU A 428 5.13 -21.41 13.35
N ARG A 429 4.94 -22.68 13.69
CA ARG A 429 3.65 -23.18 14.20
C ARG A 429 3.44 -22.91 15.71
N SER A 430 4.53 -22.71 16.45
CA SER A 430 4.50 -22.54 17.91
C SER A 430 4.45 -21.07 18.35
N LEU A 431 4.53 -20.12 17.41
CA LEU A 431 4.41 -18.69 17.70
C LEU A 431 3.07 -18.37 18.36
N THR A 432 3.09 -17.51 19.36
CA THR A 432 1.89 -17.01 20.02
C THR A 432 1.46 -15.66 19.43
N PRO A 433 0.18 -15.24 19.58
CA PRO A 433 -0.27 -13.94 19.06
C PRO A 433 0.65 -12.78 19.47
N GLY A 434 1.06 -11.96 18.51
CA GLY A 434 1.98 -10.84 18.72
C GLY A 434 3.47 -11.22 18.76
N VAL A 435 3.81 -12.52 18.74
CA VAL A 435 5.18 -12.99 18.53
C VAL A 435 5.37 -13.39 17.08
N VAL A 436 6.48 -12.99 16.48
CA VAL A 436 6.76 -13.17 15.06
C VAL A 436 8.17 -13.72 14.85
N THR A 437 8.35 -14.43 13.75
CA THR A 437 9.66 -14.66 13.17
C THR A 437 9.96 -13.52 12.21
N PHE A 438 11.13 -12.93 12.31
CA PHE A 438 11.58 -11.82 11.48
C PHE A 438 12.78 -12.25 10.64
N SER A 439 12.74 -11.96 9.33
CA SER A 439 13.82 -12.26 8.39
C SER A 439 14.06 -11.06 7.47
N CYS A 440 15.32 -10.62 7.38
CA CYS A 440 15.74 -9.52 6.53
C CYS A 440 17.09 -9.85 5.89
N GLY A 441 17.20 -9.79 4.56
CA GLY A 441 18.38 -10.21 3.81
C GLY A 441 19.60 -9.30 3.99
N ASN A 442 19.38 -8.03 4.32
CA ASN A 442 20.42 -7.00 4.31
C ASN A 442 20.74 -6.44 5.70
N ALA A 443 20.43 -7.14 6.78
CA ALA A 443 20.66 -6.64 8.12
C ALA A 443 22.02 -7.12 8.67
N PRO A 444 23.01 -6.25 8.90
CA PRO A 444 24.32 -6.64 9.36
C PRO A 444 24.31 -7.21 10.79
N LEU A 445 23.30 -6.84 11.58
CA LEU A 445 23.13 -7.30 12.96
C LEU A 445 22.13 -8.47 13.09
N LEU A 446 21.48 -8.86 11.99
CA LEU A 446 20.57 -10.00 11.92
C LEU A 446 21.06 -11.01 10.87
N PRO A 447 22.16 -11.73 11.14
CA PRO A 447 22.72 -12.68 10.16
C PRO A 447 21.83 -13.91 9.94
N ARG A 448 20.73 -14.04 10.65
CA ARG A 448 19.77 -15.14 10.63
C ARG A 448 18.34 -14.67 10.91
N VAL A 449 17.39 -15.57 10.79
CA VAL A 449 16.03 -15.40 11.31
C VAL A 449 16.06 -15.16 12.82
N CYS A 450 15.27 -14.22 13.32
CA CYS A 450 15.10 -13.98 14.75
C CYS A 450 13.62 -14.04 15.17
N VAL A 451 13.38 -14.20 16.48
CA VAL A 451 12.03 -14.13 17.07
C VAL A 451 11.87 -12.81 17.80
N ALA A 452 10.79 -12.10 17.51
CA ALA A 452 10.48 -10.80 18.10
C ALA A 452 9.05 -10.75 18.61
N SER A 453 8.80 -9.94 19.64
CA SER A 453 7.48 -9.56 20.11
C SER A 453 7.15 -8.18 19.54
N ILE A 454 6.06 -8.08 18.80
CA ILE A 454 5.60 -6.83 18.23
C ILE A 454 5.17 -5.88 19.36
N ARG A 455 5.51 -4.59 19.25
CA ARG A 455 5.11 -3.58 20.24
C ARG A 455 3.60 -3.40 20.29
N PRO A 456 3.05 -3.02 21.41
CA PRO A 456 1.68 -2.55 21.46
C PRO A 456 1.46 -1.35 20.54
N ARG A 457 0.27 -1.25 19.96
CA ARG A 457 -0.19 -0.06 19.24
C ARG A 457 -0.44 1.07 20.24
N ILE A 458 -0.31 2.30 19.76
CA ILE A 458 -0.62 3.53 20.52
C ILE A 458 -1.93 4.17 20.07
N SER A 459 -2.52 3.65 18.99
CA SER A 459 -3.84 3.99 18.48
C SER A 459 -4.80 2.82 18.60
N ALA A 460 -6.09 3.09 18.54
CA ALA A 460 -7.11 2.06 18.56
C ALA A 460 -6.96 1.08 17.39
N HIS A 461 -7.19 -0.21 17.65
CA HIS A 461 -7.22 -1.26 16.63
C HIS A 461 -8.65 -1.72 16.45
N GLY A 462 -9.22 -1.46 15.24
CA GLY A 462 -10.61 -1.78 14.93
C GLY A 462 -10.88 -3.25 14.54
N GLY A 463 -9.86 -4.08 14.42
CA GLY A 463 -9.98 -5.48 14.01
C GLY A 463 -10.23 -6.46 15.16
N TYR A 464 -11.07 -6.12 16.13
CA TYR A 464 -11.48 -7.03 17.20
C TYR A 464 -12.89 -7.57 16.95
N GLU A 465 -13.17 -8.77 17.47
CA GLU A 465 -14.51 -9.33 17.47
C GLU A 465 -15.39 -8.56 18.48
N ALA A 466 -16.53 -8.04 18.02
CA ALA A 466 -17.48 -7.26 18.82
C ALA A 466 -18.35 -8.17 19.69
#